data_88f35d49d4175dfd70f767ff53033154
#
_entry.id   88f35d49d4175dfd70f767ff53033154
#
_cell.length_a   1.000
_cell.length_b   1.000
_cell.length_c   1.000
_cell.angle_alpha   90.00
_cell.angle_beta   90.00
_cell.angle_gamma   90.00
#
_symmetry.space_group_name_H-M   'P 1'
#
loop_
_entity.id
_entity.type
_entity.pdbx_description
1 polymer ?
#
loop_
_entity_poly.entity_id
_entity_poly.type
_entity_poly.pdbx_seq_one_letter_code
_entity_poly.pdbx_strand_id
1 'polypeptide(L)'
;MPEGHVIHRLALTLNADYRGMPLSVTSPQGRFATEAAILDGTEIDHAEAFGKHLFVHFTAANPAHILYSHLGLIGKLSFEPREENRGQIRIRIDNGAQAAQLRGPQFCLLLTEEDYQARLTKVGQDPLRVDADPEALWTKVHKSRRSIGSLMMDQHLYAGVGNIYRAEALFRADLSPFTPGKDVSRETFFAIWKDLVELMNYGVEHGRIDTVRAEHSPEAMGREPRKDDHGGEVYVYRRAGLPCYVCGTPIAEQVMEGRNLFWCPTCQSAA
;
A
#
# COMPACT_ATOMS: atom_id res chain seq x y z
N MET A 1 6.21 -4.60 -5.09
CA MET A 1 6.29 -3.30 -4.35
C MET A 1 5.08 -3.23 -3.43
N PRO A 2 5.28 -3.06 -2.12
CA PRO A 2 4.15 -2.94 -1.20
C PRO A 2 3.29 -1.72 -1.51
N GLU A 3 1.96 -1.90 -1.54
CA GLU A 3 0.98 -0.82 -1.59
C GLU A 3 0.19 -0.79 -0.27
N GLY A 4 -0.73 0.14 -0.07
CA GLY A 4 -1.38 0.39 1.21
C GLY A 4 -1.98 -0.85 1.88
N HIS A 5 -2.65 -1.71 1.12
CA HIS A 5 -3.25 -2.94 1.64
C HIS A 5 -2.25 -3.87 2.35
N VAL A 6 -1.00 -3.94 1.87
CA VAL A 6 0.05 -4.74 2.53
C VAL A 6 0.35 -4.17 3.92
N ILE A 7 0.47 -2.84 4.03
CA ILE A 7 0.83 -2.18 5.30
C ILE A 7 -0.32 -2.30 6.31
N HIS A 8 -1.57 -2.12 5.87
CA HIS A 8 -2.75 -2.33 6.71
C HIS A 8 -2.86 -3.78 7.20
N ARG A 9 -2.60 -4.77 6.32
CA ARG A 9 -2.55 -6.18 6.71
C ARG A 9 -1.47 -6.47 7.75
N LEU A 10 -0.28 -5.86 7.61
CA LEU A 10 0.80 -5.98 8.60
C LEU A 10 0.39 -5.40 9.95
N ALA A 11 -0.26 -4.23 9.97
CA ALA A 11 -0.77 -3.64 11.20
C ALA A 11 -1.82 -4.54 11.88
N LEU A 12 -2.75 -5.12 11.10
CA LEU A 12 -3.74 -6.06 11.63
C LEU A 12 -3.10 -7.32 12.24
N THR A 13 -2.09 -7.89 11.57
CA THR A 13 -1.36 -9.06 12.10
C THR A 13 -0.62 -8.71 13.39
N LEU A 14 0.03 -7.54 13.46
CA LEU A 14 0.70 -7.11 14.70
C LEU A 14 -0.30 -6.93 15.85
N ASN A 15 -1.47 -6.36 15.59
CA ASN A 15 -2.53 -6.22 16.58
C ASN A 15 -3.11 -7.57 17.04
N ALA A 16 -3.27 -8.52 16.11
CA ALA A 16 -3.83 -9.83 16.43
C ALA A 16 -2.85 -10.71 17.23
N ASP A 17 -1.58 -10.75 16.83
CA ASP A 17 -0.64 -11.77 17.29
C ASP A 17 0.42 -11.24 18.29
N TYR A 18 0.59 -9.92 18.42
CA TYR A 18 1.70 -9.33 19.19
C TYR A 18 1.25 -8.33 20.26
N ARG A 19 0.00 -7.91 20.26
CA ARG A 19 -0.51 -6.90 21.17
C ARG A 19 -0.66 -7.44 22.61
N GLY A 20 -0.36 -6.60 23.61
CA GLY A 20 -0.70 -6.86 25.03
C GLY A 20 0.11 -7.97 25.68
N MET A 21 1.32 -8.23 25.18
CA MET A 21 2.26 -9.19 25.77
C MET A 21 3.68 -8.64 25.72
N PRO A 22 4.53 -8.95 26.73
CA PRO A 22 5.94 -8.59 26.69
C PRO A 22 6.65 -9.21 25.49
N LEU A 23 7.38 -8.41 24.73
CA LEU A 23 8.03 -8.79 23.50
C LEU A 23 9.55 -8.74 23.64
N SER A 24 10.27 -9.71 23.05
CA SER A 24 11.69 -9.55 22.88
C SER A 24 11.99 -8.80 21.58
N VAL A 25 12.60 -7.62 21.71
CA VAL A 25 12.91 -6.75 20.58
C VAL A 25 14.41 -6.64 20.41
N THR A 26 14.92 -7.03 19.25
CA THR A 26 16.35 -7.05 18.94
C THR A 26 16.65 -6.46 17.56
N SER A 27 17.91 -6.05 17.37
CA SER A 27 18.46 -5.72 16.06
C SER A 27 19.68 -6.61 15.79
N PRO A 28 19.50 -7.77 15.14
CA PRO A 28 20.55 -8.79 15.03
C PRO A 28 21.87 -8.30 14.43
N GLN A 29 21.83 -7.33 13.49
CA GLN A 29 23.01 -6.72 12.88
C GLN A 29 23.37 -5.35 13.47
N GLY A 30 22.73 -4.96 14.57
CA GLY A 30 23.06 -3.76 15.35
C GLY A 30 22.66 -2.41 14.76
N ARG A 31 22.09 -2.36 13.55
CA ARG A 31 21.74 -1.09 12.87
C ARG A 31 20.58 -0.32 13.51
N PHE A 32 19.91 -0.92 14.48
CA PHE A 32 18.77 -0.38 15.25
C PHE A 32 18.86 -0.84 16.71
N ALA A 33 20.07 -1.09 17.22
CA ALA A 33 20.28 -1.73 18.52
C ALA A 33 19.86 -0.81 19.69
N THR A 34 20.15 0.47 19.60
CA THR A 34 19.82 1.46 20.64
C THR A 34 18.29 1.58 20.78
N GLU A 35 17.58 1.71 19.67
CA GLU A 35 16.13 1.85 19.65
C GLU A 35 15.45 0.53 20.03
N ALA A 36 15.99 -0.60 19.58
CA ALA A 36 15.47 -1.92 19.94
C ALA A 36 15.56 -2.16 21.46
N ALA A 37 16.65 -1.72 22.10
CA ALA A 37 16.82 -1.86 23.56
C ALA A 37 15.81 -1.01 24.36
N ILE A 38 15.28 0.08 23.81
CA ILE A 38 14.21 0.87 24.42
C ILE A 38 12.88 0.09 24.40
N LEU A 39 12.66 -0.69 23.34
CA LEU A 39 11.42 -1.43 23.13
C LEU A 39 11.44 -2.83 23.75
N ASP A 40 12.63 -3.38 24.04
CA ASP A 40 12.77 -4.75 24.55
C ASP A 40 12.10 -4.93 25.92
N GLY A 41 11.35 -6.02 26.07
CA GLY A 41 10.58 -6.30 27.28
C GLY A 41 9.28 -5.50 27.43
N THR A 42 8.95 -4.62 26.48
CA THR A 42 7.70 -3.85 26.49
C THR A 42 6.63 -4.52 25.61
N GLU A 43 5.42 -3.95 25.61
CA GLU A 43 4.27 -4.48 24.88
C GLU A 43 3.91 -3.56 23.71
N ILE A 44 3.28 -4.11 22.67
CA ILE A 44 2.58 -3.31 21.66
C ILE A 44 1.22 -2.91 22.24
N ASP A 45 0.96 -1.61 22.33
CA ASP A 45 -0.38 -1.07 22.62
C ASP A 45 -1.27 -1.23 21.40
N HIS A 46 -0.84 -0.71 20.26
CA HIS A 46 -1.51 -0.92 18.98
C HIS A 46 -0.55 -0.70 17.79
N ALA A 47 -0.95 -1.23 16.64
CA ALA A 47 -0.31 -0.94 15.35
C ALA A 47 -1.33 -0.36 14.38
N GLU A 48 -0.93 0.63 13.61
CA GLU A 48 -1.80 1.25 12.60
C GLU A 48 -1.04 1.58 11.31
N ALA A 49 -1.79 1.77 10.25
CA ALA A 49 -1.27 2.13 8.94
C ALA A 49 -1.94 3.41 8.41
N PHE A 50 -1.13 4.23 7.73
CA PHE A 50 -1.58 5.36 6.94
C PHE A 50 -0.91 5.26 5.57
N GLY A 51 -1.64 4.83 4.59
CA GLY A 51 -1.11 4.55 3.26
C GLY A 51 -0.01 3.50 3.30
N LYS A 52 1.24 3.93 3.04
CA LYS A 52 2.41 3.06 3.03
C LYS A 52 3.29 3.19 4.28
N HIS A 53 2.77 3.86 5.30
CA HIS A 53 3.44 4.09 6.58
C HIS A 53 2.87 3.15 7.64
N LEU A 54 3.74 2.40 8.31
CA LEU A 54 3.39 1.55 9.45
C LEU A 54 3.89 2.22 10.72
N PHE A 55 3.01 2.37 11.70
CA PHE A 55 3.31 2.85 13.04
C PHE A 55 2.94 1.77 14.05
N VAL A 56 3.85 1.46 14.97
CA VAL A 56 3.64 0.47 16.03
C VAL A 56 3.94 1.17 17.36
N HIS A 57 2.92 1.37 18.15
CA HIS A 57 2.97 2.06 19.43
C HIS A 57 3.31 1.07 20.53
N PHE A 58 4.41 1.31 21.23
CA PHE A 58 4.86 0.48 22.35
C PHE A 58 4.56 1.15 23.70
N THR A 59 4.42 0.34 24.73
CA THR A 59 4.20 0.83 26.12
C THR A 59 5.49 1.27 26.82
N ALA A 60 6.59 1.41 26.07
CA ALA A 60 7.87 1.83 26.62
C ALA A 60 7.78 3.20 27.31
N ALA A 61 8.35 3.32 28.51
CA ALA A 61 8.42 4.56 29.28
C ALA A 61 9.53 5.50 28.72
N ASN A 62 9.51 5.74 27.43
CA ASN A 62 10.44 6.61 26.73
C ASN A 62 9.64 7.55 25.81
N PRO A 63 9.98 8.84 25.70
CA PRO A 63 9.29 9.75 24.78
C PRO A 63 9.25 9.23 23.34
N ALA A 64 10.33 8.60 22.88
CA ALA A 64 10.37 7.91 21.60
C ALA A 64 10.00 6.43 21.81
N HIS A 65 8.76 6.08 21.50
CA HIS A 65 8.20 4.73 21.68
C HIS A 65 7.36 4.24 20.50
N ILE A 66 7.28 5.00 19.43
CA ILE A 66 6.52 4.65 18.24
C ILE A 66 7.49 4.18 17.16
N LEU A 67 7.49 2.87 16.90
CA LEU A 67 8.28 2.30 15.80
C LEU A 67 7.61 2.65 14.47
N TYR A 68 8.28 3.45 13.68
CA TYR A 68 7.86 3.82 12.33
C TYR A 68 8.63 3.03 11.28
N SER A 69 7.91 2.49 10.29
CA SER A 69 8.50 1.83 9.14
C SER A 69 7.84 2.23 7.83
N HIS A 70 8.67 2.45 6.82
CA HIS A 70 8.25 2.54 5.41
C HIS A 70 9.05 1.53 4.60
N LEU A 71 8.38 0.57 3.99
CA LEU A 71 9.04 -0.55 3.31
C LEU A 71 9.80 -0.12 2.05
N GLY A 72 9.34 0.95 1.37
CA GLY A 72 9.91 1.37 0.09
C GLY A 72 9.62 0.36 -1.02
N LEU A 73 10.60 0.11 -1.88
CA LEU A 73 10.44 -0.78 -3.04
C LEU A 73 10.70 -2.24 -2.72
N ILE A 74 11.68 -2.50 -1.86
CA ILE A 74 12.24 -3.85 -1.61
C ILE A 74 12.09 -4.31 -0.16
N GLY A 75 11.72 -3.38 0.75
CA GLY A 75 11.55 -3.71 2.16
C GLY A 75 10.44 -4.72 2.38
N LYS A 76 10.62 -5.58 3.37
CA LYS A 76 9.67 -6.61 3.76
C LYS A 76 9.62 -6.74 5.28
N LEU A 77 8.41 -6.78 5.83
CA LEU A 77 8.14 -7.28 7.17
C LEU A 77 7.49 -8.66 7.01
N SER A 78 8.09 -9.68 7.57
CA SER A 78 7.60 -11.05 7.52
C SER A 78 7.47 -11.64 8.91
N PHE A 79 6.50 -12.54 9.09
CA PHE A 79 6.26 -13.29 10.29
C PHE A 79 6.83 -14.72 10.07
N GLU A 80 7.82 -15.08 10.83
CA GLU A 80 8.62 -16.28 10.59
C GLU A 80 8.74 -17.13 11.88
N PRO A 81 8.99 -18.44 11.76
CA PRO A 81 9.32 -19.26 12.92
C PRO A 81 10.42 -18.60 13.75
N ARG A 82 10.32 -18.75 15.06
CA ARG A 82 11.17 -18.07 16.04
C ARG A 82 12.67 -18.38 15.84
N GLU A 83 12.98 -19.57 15.41
CA GLU A 83 14.33 -20.07 15.20
C GLU A 83 14.97 -19.49 13.93
N GLU A 84 14.19 -18.96 13.01
CA GLU A 84 14.69 -18.40 11.76
C GLU A 84 15.26 -16.99 11.98
N ASN A 85 16.53 -16.83 11.63
CA ASN A 85 17.25 -15.55 11.74
C ASN A 85 18.18 -15.38 10.54
N ARG A 86 17.59 -15.30 9.34
CA ARG A 86 18.33 -15.24 8.08
C ARG A 86 18.32 -13.86 7.45
N GLY A 87 19.45 -13.46 6.86
CA GLY A 87 19.60 -12.22 6.10
C GLY A 87 19.79 -10.97 6.97
N GLN A 88 19.64 -9.80 6.36
CA GLN A 88 19.84 -8.49 6.99
C GLN A 88 18.56 -8.00 7.67
N ILE A 89 18.42 -8.28 8.96
CA ILE A 89 17.24 -7.91 9.76
C ILE A 89 17.50 -6.57 10.45
N ARG A 90 16.68 -5.56 10.17
CA ARG A 90 16.77 -4.24 10.79
C ARG A 90 16.29 -4.27 12.24
N ILE A 91 15.11 -4.85 12.45
CA ILE A 91 14.50 -5.09 13.76
C ILE A 91 13.78 -6.43 13.73
N ARG A 92 13.83 -7.16 14.84
CA ARG A 92 13.15 -8.41 15.10
C ARG A 92 12.33 -8.25 16.37
N ILE A 93 11.04 -8.54 16.28
CA ILE A 93 10.08 -8.51 17.38
C ILE A 93 9.56 -9.94 17.57
N ASP A 94 9.84 -10.53 18.72
CA ASP A 94 9.53 -11.94 19.05
C ASP A 94 8.45 -11.98 20.12
N ASN A 95 7.35 -12.70 19.86
CA ASN A 95 6.23 -12.87 20.79
C ASN A 95 6.28 -14.23 21.54
N GLY A 96 7.38 -14.97 21.43
CA GLY A 96 7.54 -16.30 22.03
C GLY A 96 7.09 -17.46 21.13
N ALA A 97 6.21 -17.24 20.17
CA ALA A 97 5.75 -18.24 19.21
C ALA A 97 6.37 -18.02 17.81
N GLN A 98 6.41 -16.77 17.37
CA GLN A 98 6.97 -16.37 16.06
C GLN A 98 7.66 -15.00 16.16
N ALA A 99 8.40 -14.64 15.14
CA ALA A 99 9.08 -13.35 15.07
C ALA A 99 8.69 -12.54 13.85
N ALA A 100 8.29 -11.28 14.08
CA ALA A 100 8.17 -10.28 13.03
C ALA A 100 9.55 -9.72 12.70
N GLN A 101 9.99 -9.86 11.46
CA GLN A 101 11.34 -9.49 11.01
C GLN A 101 11.29 -8.49 9.86
N LEU A 102 11.83 -7.29 10.11
CA LEU A 102 11.88 -6.21 9.13
C LEU A 102 13.22 -6.23 8.40
N ARG A 103 13.17 -6.38 7.08
CA ARG A 103 14.35 -6.40 6.20
C ARG A 103 14.28 -5.30 5.15
N GLY A 104 15.39 -4.64 4.87
CA GLY A 104 15.54 -3.67 3.79
C GLY A 104 14.54 -2.52 3.73
N PRO A 105 14.01 -1.99 4.86
CA PRO A 105 13.08 -0.87 4.82
C PRO A 105 13.78 0.38 4.29
N GLN A 106 13.00 1.25 3.64
CA GLN A 106 13.46 2.58 3.28
C GLN A 106 13.67 3.44 4.53
N PHE A 107 12.72 3.36 5.47
CA PHE A 107 12.81 3.99 6.78
C PHE A 107 12.47 2.99 7.89
N CYS A 108 13.23 3.07 8.99
CA CYS A 108 12.95 2.41 10.26
C CYS A 108 13.47 3.34 11.35
N LEU A 109 12.57 3.99 12.06
CA LEU A 109 12.85 5.04 13.05
C LEU A 109 12.05 4.77 14.31
N LEU A 110 12.55 5.25 15.45
CA LEU A 110 11.76 5.36 16.66
C LEU A 110 11.35 6.83 16.83
N LEU A 111 10.05 7.08 16.93
CA LEU A 111 9.46 8.40 16.92
C LEU A 111 8.89 8.76 18.31
N THR A 112 8.90 10.06 18.59
CA THR A 112 8.06 10.67 19.62
C THR A 112 6.65 10.89 19.09
N GLU A 113 5.71 11.22 20.00
CA GLU A 113 4.35 11.60 19.59
C GLU A 113 4.34 12.83 18.67
N GLU A 114 5.19 13.81 18.95
CA GLU A 114 5.33 15.01 18.10
C GLU A 114 5.80 14.67 16.67
N ASP A 115 6.82 13.79 16.55
CA ASP A 115 7.31 13.32 15.26
C ASP A 115 6.25 12.54 14.49
N TYR A 116 5.47 11.72 15.18
CA TYR A 116 4.36 10.97 14.62
C TYR A 116 3.29 11.91 14.06
N GLN A 117 2.80 12.86 14.85
CA GLN A 117 1.81 13.84 14.41
C GLN A 117 2.31 14.67 13.23
N ALA A 118 3.56 15.12 13.25
CA ALA A 118 4.19 15.86 12.16
C ALA A 118 4.28 15.05 10.86
N ARG A 119 4.34 13.72 10.93
CA ARG A 119 4.30 12.84 9.75
C ARG A 119 2.89 12.70 9.21
N LEU A 120 1.89 12.55 10.07
CA LEU A 120 0.49 12.40 9.66
C LEU A 120 -0.01 13.61 8.87
N THR A 121 0.43 14.83 9.21
CA THR A 121 0.04 16.03 8.46
C THR A 121 0.46 16.01 6.99
N LYS A 122 1.39 15.16 6.62
CA LYS A 122 1.91 15.02 5.25
C LYS A 122 1.29 13.86 4.47
N VAL A 123 0.50 13.03 5.13
CA VAL A 123 -0.15 11.87 4.49
C VAL A 123 -1.47 12.32 3.89
N GLY A 124 -1.73 11.87 2.68
CA GLY A 124 -3.00 12.13 1.97
C GLY A 124 -4.16 11.27 2.48
N GLN A 125 -5.26 11.28 1.75
CA GLN A 125 -6.44 10.49 2.07
C GLN A 125 -6.18 9.01 1.74
N ASP A 126 -6.39 8.14 2.73
CA ASP A 126 -6.18 6.71 2.61
C ASP A 126 -7.54 5.99 2.46
N PRO A 127 -7.79 5.30 1.32
CA PRO A 127 -9.06 4.59 1.10
C PRO A 127 -9.37 3.50 2.12
N LEU A 128 -8.37 3.02 2.87
CA LEU A 128 -8.55 1.98 3.89
C LEU A 128 -8.90 2.53 5.28
N ARG A 129 -8.93 3.85 5.45
CA ARG A 129 -9.23 4.47 6.74
C ARG A 129 -10.65 5.01 6.77
N VAL A 130 -11.31 4.80 7.91
CA VAL A 130 -12.68 5.28 8.14
C VAL A 130 -12.77 6.80 8.32
N ASP A 131 -11.66 7.43 8.69
CA ASP A 131 -11.54 8.87 8.89
C ASP A 131 -11.06 9.61 7.62
N ALA A 132 -10.96 8.92 6.48
CA ALA A 132 -10.63 9.56 5.21
C ALA A 132 -11.72 10.55 4.78
N ASP A 133 -11.29 11.70 4.24
CA ASP A 133 -12.16 12.74 3.69
C ASP A 133 -12.01 12.83 2.16
N PRO A 134 -12.80 12.06 1.38
CA PRO A 134 -12.75 12.12 -0.07
C PRO A 134 -13.23 13.47 -0.65
N GLU A 135 -14.03 14.23 0.08
CA GLU A 135 -14.46 15.58 -0.36
C GLU A 135 -13.29 16.57 -0.34
N ALA A 136 -12.48 16.54 0.73
CA ALA A 136 -11.26 17.35 0.78
C ALA A 136 -10.27 16.95 -0.32
N LEU A 137 -10.17 15.65 -0.64
CA LEU A 137 -9.35 15.16 -1.75
C LEU A 137 -9.91 15.64 -3.10
N TRP A 138 -11.21 15.50 -3.31
CA TRP A 138 -11.90 16.01 -4.52
C TRP A 138 -11.58 17.47 -4.78
N THR A 139 -11.69 18.31 -3.74
CA THR A 139 -11.40 19.74 -3.84
C THR A 139 -9.98 20.04 -4.35
N LYS A 140 -9.00 19.21 -3.98
CA LYS A 140 -7.61 19.33 -4.44
C LYS A 140 -7.43 18.82 -5.87
N VAL A 141 -8.02 17.67 -6.19
CA VAL A 141 -7.93 17.04 -7.51
C VAL A 141 -8.58 17.92 -8.57
N HIS A 142 -9.81 18.39 -8.33
CA HIS A 142 -10.58 19.21 -9.30
C HIS A 142 -9.96 20.59 -9.59
N LYS A 143 -9.04 21.08 -8.75
CA LYS A 143 -8.28 22.31 -8.99
C LYS A 143 -6.98 22.07 -9.78
N SER A 144 -6.60 20.80 -9.99
CA SER A 144 -5.31 20.45 -10.55
C SER A 144 -5.33 20.33 -12.08
N ARG A 145 -4.30 20.87 -12.72
CA ARG A 145 -4.02 20.65 -14.14
C ARG A 145 -3.13 19.41 -14.39
N ARG A 146 -2.59 18.79 -13.33
CA ARG A 146 -1.86 17.53 -13.45
C ARG A 146 -2.83 16.42 -13.88
N SER A 147 -2.32 15.45 -14.61
CA SER A 147 -3.11 14.27 -15.00
C SER A 147 -3.54 13.46 -13.78
N ILE A 148 -4.72 12.83 -13.87
CA ILE A 148 -5.24 11.99 -12.78
C ILE A 148 -4.29 10.83 -12.47
N GLY A 149 -3.66 10.23 -13.48
CA GLY A 149 -2.66 9.19 -13.29
C GLY A 149 -1.44 9.65 -12.49
N SER A 150 -1.03 10.92 -12.63
CA SER A 150 0.03 11.54 -11.84
C SER A 150 -0.45 11.86 -10.41
N LEU A 151 -1.66 12.40 -10.26
CA LEU A 151 -2.23 12.74 -8.95
C LEU A 151 -2.41 11.51 -8.06
N MET A 152 -2.84 10.37 -8.61
CA MET A 152 -3.01 9.13 -7.85
C MET A 152 -1.70 8.53 -7.33
N MET A 153 -0.55 8.91 -7.88
CA MET A 153 0.76 8.50 -7.35
C MET A 153 1.27 9.38 -6.22
N ASP A 154 0.68 10.56 -6.03
CA ASP A 154 1.05 11.53 -5.01
C ASP A 154 0.50 11.08 -3.63
N GLN A 155 1.40 10.62 -2.76
CA GLN A 155 1.04 10.11 -1.44
C GLN A 155 0.53 11.21 -0.47
N HIS A 156 0.71 12.49 -0.82
CA HIS A 156 0.07 13.61 -0.11
C HIS A 156 -1.39 13.84 -0.53
N LEU A 157 -1.83 13.14 -1.59
CA LEU A 157 -3.21 13.15 -2.07
C LEU A 157 -3.88 11.79 -1.82
N TYR A 158 -3.36 10.73 -2.45
CA TYR A 158 -3.87 9.35 -2.37
C TYR A 158 -2.89 8.48 -1.58
N ALA A 159 -3.02 8.46 -0.27
CA ALA A 159 -2.18 7.62 0.57
C ALA A 159 -2.47 6.13 0.31
N GLY A 160 -1.41 5.34 0.22
CA GLY A 160 -1.53 3.89 0.02
C GLY A 160 -1.68 3.46 -1.43
N VAL A 161 -2.28 4.28 -2.30
CA VAL A 161 -2.41 3.97 -3.72
C VAL A 161 -1.03 3.92 -4.36
N GLY A 162 -0.76 2.85 -5.08
CA GLY A 162 0.47 2.67 -5.81
C GLY A 162 0.23 2.44 -7.29
N ASN A 163 1.23 1.87 -7.95
CA ASN A 163 1.23 1.75 -9.38
C ASN A 163 0.18 0.76 -9.91
N ILE A 164 -0.13 -0.27 -9.12
CA ILE A 164 -1.13 -1.28 -9.50
C ILE A 164 -2.51 -0.67 -9.38
N TYR A 165 -2.89 -0.19 -8.19
CA TYR A 165 -4.21 0.41 -7.98
C TYR A 165 -4.46 1.62 -8.88
N ARG A 166 -3.43 2.46 -9.16
CA ARG A 166 -3.55 3.55 -10.13
C ARG A 166 -3.99 3.05 -11.50
N ALA A 167 -3.26 2.08 -12.06
CA ALA A 167 -3.52 1.58 -13.40
C ALA A 167 -4.90 0.90 -13.48
N GLU A 168 -5.20 0.08 -12.50
CA GLU A 168 -6.40 -0.75 -12.49
C GLU A 168 -7.68 0.06 -12.20
N ALA A 169 -7.67 0.96 -11.22
CA ALA A 169 -8.84 1.78 -10.91
C ALA A 169 -9.19 2.73 -12.07
N LEU A 170 -8.19 3.31 -12.75
CA LEU A 170 -8.42 4.15 -13.93
C LEU A 170 -8.97 3.32 -15.10
N PHE A 171 -8.47 2.09 -15.31
CA PHE A 171 -9.02 1.20 -16.33
C PHE A 171 -10.47 0.84 -16.04
N ARG A 172 -10.79 0.46 -14.80
CA ARG A 172 -12.15 0.07 -14.38
C ARG A 172 -13.16 1.20 -14.44
N ALA A 173 -12.68 2.45 -14.41
CA ALA A 173 -13.48 3.66 -14.58
C ALA A 173 -13.52 4.16 -16.03
N ASP A 174 -12.95 3.44 -16.99
CA ASP A 174 -12.81 3.83 -18.41
C ASP A 174 -12.21 5.25 -18.57
N LEU A 175 -11.37 5.66 -17.61
CA LEU A 175 -10.80 7.01 -17.56
C LEU A 175 -9.36 7.02 -18.07
N SER A 176 -9.08 7.89 -19.03
CA SER A 176 -7.71 8.11 -19.50
C SER A 176 -6.82 8.58 -18.35
N PRO A 177 -5.66 7.93 -18.10
CA PRO A 177 -4.72 8.38 -17.07
C PRO A 177 -4.15 9.77 -17.34
N PHE A 178 -4.30 10.29 -18.56
CA PHE A 178 -3.81 11.60 -18.99
C PHE A 178 -4.82 12.73 -18.75
N THR A 179 -6.08 12.41 -18.43
CA THR A 179 -7.11 13.39 -18.13
C THR A 179 -6.66 14.32 -17.00
N PRO A 180 -6.64 15.65 -17.18
CA PRO A 180 -6.34 16.57 -16.10
C PRO A 180 -7.33 16.41 -14.94
N GLY A 181 -6.86 16.55 -13.70
CA GLY A 181 -7.73 16.41 -12.53
C GLY A 181 -8.94 17.36 -12.56
N LYS A 182 -8.78 18.58 -13.11
CA LYS A 182 -9.86 19.55 -13.25
C LYS A 182 -10.98 19.14 -14.23
N ASP A 183 -10.66 18.21 -15.15
CA ASP A 183 -11.58 17.74 -16.18
C ASP A 183 -12.22 16.38 -15.81
N VAL A 184 -11.83 15.80 -14.67
CA VAL A 184 -12.51 14.62 -14.09
C VAL A 184 -13.84 15.08 -13.49
N SER A 185 -14.94 14.41 -13.82
CA SER A 185 -16.23 14.71 -13.20
C SER A 185 -16.27 14.28 -11.73
N ARG A 186 -17.11 14.95 -10.94
CA ARG A 186 -17.32 14.57 -9.53
C ARG A 186 -17.78 13.10 -9.40
N GLU A 187 -18.68 12.70 -10.27
CA GLU A 187 -19.25 11.36 -10.34
C GLU A 187 -18.17 10.30 -10.58
N THR A 188 -17.34 10.53 -11.59
CA THR A 188 -16.22 9.63 -11.91
C THR A 188 -15.20 9.56 -10.77
N PHE A 189 -14.89 10.70 -10.15
CA PHE A 189 -13.97 10.73 -9.01
C PHE A 189 -14.48 9.86 -7.85
N PHE A 190 -15.76 10.02 -7.45
CA PHE A 190 -16.31 9.26 -6.34
C PHE A 190 -16.51 7.77 -6.68
N ALA A 191 -16.78 7.45 -7.95
CA ALA A 191 -16.79 6.07 -8.42
C ALA A 191 -15.41 5.41 -8.28
N ILE A 192 -14.34 6.11 -8.69
CA ILE A 192 -12.94 5.66 -8.51
C ILE A 192 -12.59 5.50 -7.03
N TRP A 193 -12.97 6.47 -6.19
CA TRP A 193 -12.70 6.38 -4.75
C TRP A 193 -13.37 5.16 -4.13
N LYS A 194 -14.64 4.92 -4.43
CA LYS A 194 -15.38 3.74 -3.97
C LYS A 194 -14.71 2.44 -4.44
N ASP A 195 -14.33 2.38 -5.70
CA ASP A 195 -13.66 1.20 -6.28
C ASP A 195 -12.29 0.95 -5.60
N LEU A 196 -11.53 2.00 -5.31
CA LEU A 196 -10.28 1.90 -4.54
C LEU A 196 -10.52 1.33 -3.13
N VAL A 197 -11.56 1.80 -2.43
CA VAL A 197 -11.93 1.27 -1.11
C VAL A 197 -12.23 -0.22 -1.19
N GLU A 198 -13.02 -0.65 -2.16
CA GLU A 198 -13.39 -2.07 -2.35
C GLU A 198 -12.16 -2.92 -2.70
N LEU A 199 -11.37 -2.52 -3.69
CA LEU A 199 -10.19 -3.26 -4.15
C LEU A 199 -9.10 -3.35 -3.09
N MET A 200 -8.87 -2.26 -2.35
CA MET A 200 -7.83 -2.25 -1.32
C MET A 200 -8.24 -3.05 -0.09
N ASN A 201 -9.52 -3.03 0.32
CA ASN A 201 -10.02 -3.91 1.38
C ASN A 201 -9.92 -5.39 0.98
N TYR A 202 -10.27 -5.74 -0.26
CA TYR A 202 -10.03 -7.08 -0.78
C TYR A 202 -8.54 -7.47 -0.66
N GLY A 203 -7.64 -6.55 -1.01
CA GLY A 203 -6.19 -6.76 -0.86
C GLY A 203 -5.76 -6.98 0.59
N VAL A 204 -6.35 -6.28 1.56
CA VAL A 204 -6.11 -6.49 2.99
C VAL A 204 -6.55 -7.89 3.41
N GLU A 205 -7.75 -8.30 3.04
CA GLU A 205 -8.33 -9.58 3.42
C GLU A 205 -7.57 -10.77 2.81
N HIS A 206 -7.30 -10.72 1.50
CA HIS A 206 -6.75 -11.86 0.74
C HIS A 206 -5.22 -11.83 0.58
N GLY A 207 -4.55 -10.71 0.90
CA GLY A 207 -3.10 -10.55 0.77
C GLY A 207 -2.60 -10.45 -0.67
N ARG A 208 -3.50 -10.20 -1.63
CA ARG A 208 -3.21 -10.06 -3.07
C ARG A 208 -4.12 -9.05 -3.72
N ILE A 209 -3.72 -8.52 -4.88
CA ILE A 209 -4.52 -7.57 -5.66
C ILE A 209 -5.23 -8.33 -6.79
N ASP A 210 -6.55 -8.43 -6.70
CA ASP A 210 -7.43 -8.90 -7.75
C ASP A 210 -8.34 -7.75 -8.18
N THR A 211 -8.33 -7.39 -9.47
CA THR A 211 -9.10 -6.25 -9.98
C THR A 211 -10.07 -6.65 -11.09
N VAL A 212 -9.88 -7.85 -11.64
CA VAL A 212 -10.66 -8.34 -12.77
C VAL A 212 -12.07 -8.72 -12.28
N ARG A 213 -13.10 -8.23 -13.01
CA ARG A 213 -14.49 -8.58 -12.74
C ARG A 213 -14.77 -10.04 -13.13
N ALA A 214 -15.84 -10.61 -12.56
CA ALA A 214 -16.17 -12.02 -12.73
C ALA A 214 -16.32 -12.45 -14.20
N GLU A 215 -16.92 -11.58 -15.03
CA GLU A 215 -17.09 -11.82 -16.48
C GLU A 215 -15.80 -11.87 -17.28
N HIS A 216 -14.69 -11.37 -16.72
CA HIS A 216 -13.36 -11.41 -17.33
C HIS A 216 -12.38 -12.28 -16.55
N SER A 217 -12.87 -13.09 -15.62
CA SER A 217 -12.03 -14.04 -14.88
C SER A 217 -11.39 -15.08 -15.81
N PRO A 218 -10.31 -15.76 -15.41
CA PRO A 218 -9.73 -16.84 -16.18
C PRO A 218 -10.74 -17.88 -16.61
N GLU A 219 -11.61 -18.27 -15.69
CA GLU A 219 -12.66 -19.30 -15.93
C GLU A 219 -13.69 -18.81 -16.93
N ALA A 220 -14.20 -17.57 -16.78
CA ALA A 220 -15.21 -17.01 -17.66
C ALA A 220 -14.70 -16.81 -19.09
N MET A 221 -13.39 -16.50 -19.24
CA MET A 221 -12.75 -16.27 -20.53
C MET A 221 -12.07 -17.51 -21.12
N GLY A 222 -12.02 -18.63 -20.39
CA GLY A 222 -11.33 -19.85 -20.82
C GLY A 222 -9.82 -19.64 -21.02
N ARG A 223 -9.19 -18.79 -20.20
CA ARG A 223 -7.77 -18.47 -20.26
C ARG A 223 -7.02 -18.98 -19.03
N GLU A 224 -5.70 -19.16 -19.16
CA GLU A 224 -4.85 -19.46 -18.02
C GLU A 224 -4.85 -18.32 -17.00
N PRO A 225 -4.83 -18.63 -15.68
CA PRO A 225 -4.61 -17.63 -14.63
C PRO A 225 -3.26 -16.94 -14.80
N ARG A 226 -3.22 -15.66 -14.41
CA ARG A 226 -2.01 -14.87 -14.46
C ARG A 226 -0.95 -15.41 -13.48
N LYS A 227 0.26 -15.59 -13.98
CA LYS A 227 1.44 -15.98 -13.20
C LYS A 227 2.31 -14.74 -12.98
N ASP A 228 2.21 -14.10 -11.82
CA ASP A 228 3.03 -12.94 -11.45
C ASP A 228 3.31 -12.98 -9.94
N ASP A 229 4.53 -12.60 -9.54
CA ASP A 229 4.96 -12.52 -8.15
C ASP A 229 4.15 -11.54 -7.28
N HIS A 230 3.38 -10.66 -7.91
CA HIS A 230 2.51 -9.69 -7.21
C HIS A 230 1.11 -10.25 -6.95
N GLY A 231 0.85 -11.48 -7.38
CA GLY A 231 -0.42 -12.21 -7.19
C GLY A 231 -1.60 -11.57 -7.91
N GLY A 232 -2.65 -12.36 -8.11
CA GLY A 232 -3.94 -11.88 -8.56
C GLY A 232 -4.08 -11.49 -10.04
N GLU A 233 -5.34 -11.33 -10.43
CA GLU A 233 -5.76 -11.01 -11.78
C GLU A 233 -5.91 -9.49 -11.95
N VAL A 234 -5.33 -8.93 -13.02
CA VAL A 234 -5.35 -7.50 -13.33
C VAL A 234 -5.65 -7.27 -14.80
N TYR A 235 -6.26 -6.10 -15.11
CA TYR A 235 -6.62 -5.74 -16.48
C TYR A 235 -5.44 -5.23 -17.31
N VAL A 236 -4.64 -4.33 -16.76
CA VAL A 236 -3.62 -3.61 -17.54
C VAL A 236 -2.22 -3.68 -16.95
N TYR A 237 -2.09 -3.79 -15.62
CA TYR A 237 -0.78 -3.70 -14.95
C TYR A 237 0.17 -4.81 -15.42
N ARG A 238 1.37 -4.43 -15.92
CA ARG A 238 2.38 -5.34 -16.52
C ARG A 238 1.84 -6.24 -17.63
N ARG A 239 0.91 -5.73 -18.40
CA ARG A 239 0.35 -6.45 -19.55
C ARG A 239 0.60 -5.73 -20.88
N ALA A 240 1.62 -4.87 -20.96
CA ALA A 240 2.00 -4.17 -22.19
C ALA A 240 2.10 -5.12 -23.38
N GLY A 241 1.52 -4.75 -24.51
CA GLY A 241 1.48 -5.54 -25.75
C GLY A 241 0.49 -6.70 -25.75
N LEU A 242 -0.04 -7.11 -24.59
CA LEU A 242 -1.07 -8.16 -24.50
C LEU A 242 -2.46 -7.58 -24.81
N PRO A 243 -3.39 -8.38 -25.34
CA PRO A 243 -4.74 -7.92 -25.65
C PRO A 243 -5.50 -7.52 -24.38
N CYS A 244 -6.22 -6.41 -24.46
CA CYS A 244 -7.19 -6.00 -23.44
C CYS A 244 -8.31 -7.06 -23.33
N TYR A 245 -8.67 -7.44 -22.11
CA TYR A 245 -9.73 -8.44 -21.89
C TYR A 245 -11.12 -7.95 -22.33
N VAL A 246 -11.33 -6.64 -22.45
CA VAL A 246 -12.61 -6.05 -22.84
C VAL A 246 -12.71 -5.83 -24.36
N CYS A 247 -11.70 -5.20 -24.99
CA CYS A 247 -11.79 -4.75 -26.39
C CYS A 247 -10.74 -5.36 -27.32
N GLY A 248 -9.82 -6.19 -26.81
CA GLY A 248 -8.76 -6.83 -27.62
C GLY A 248 -7.59 -5.91 -28.02
N THR A 249 -7.70 -4.61 -27.83
CA THR A 249 -6.60 -3.67 -28.16
C THR A 249 -5.37 -3.97 -27.31
N PRO A 250 -4.14 -3.95 -27.86
CA PRO A 250 -2.93 -4.12 -27.08
C PRO A 250 -2.80 -3.06 -25.98
N ILE A 251 -2.49 -3.49 -24.77
CA ILE A 251 -2.22 -2.61 -23.63
C ILE A 251 -0.96 -1.78 -23.93
N ALA A 252 -1.07 -0.48 -23.77
CA ALA A 252 0.04 0.46 -23.92
C ALA A 252 0.78 0.65 -22.61
N GLU A 253 2.05 1.08 -22.69
CA GLU A 253 2.83 1.50 -21.53
C GLU A 253 3.66 2.75 -21.83
N GLN A 254 3.87 3.58 -20.80
CA GLN A 254 4.85 4.67 -20.81
C GLN A 254 5.29 5.00 -19.38
N VAL A 255 6.39 5.74 -19.24
CA VAL A 255 6.84 6.21 -17.94
C VAL A 255 6.02 7.44 -17.52
N MET A 256 5.43 7.37 -16.30
CA MET A 256 4.76 8.48 -15.64
C MET A 256 5.10 8.46 -14.14
N GLU A 257 5.57 9.58 -13.58
CA GLU A 257 6.01 9.70 -12.17
C GLU A 257 7.08 8.65 -11.80
N GLY A 258 8.03 8.40 -12.70
CA GLY A 258 9.12 7.44 -12.52
C GLY A 258 8.69 5.97 -12.43
N ARG A 259 7.47 5.65 -12.92
CA ARG A 259 6.90 4.29 -12.95
C ARG A 259 6.29 4.01 -14.32
N ASN A 260 6.34 2.73 -14.76
CA ASN A 260 5.62 2.33 -15.95
C ASN A 260 4.11 2.38 -15.68
N LEU A 261 3.43 3.27 -16.37
CA LEU A 261 1.98 3.33 -16.46
C LEU A 261 1.52 2.37 -17.54
N PHE A 262 0.43 1.63 -17.27
CA PHE A 262 -0.21 0.73 -18.23
C PHE A 262 -1.67 1.14 -18.40
N TRP A 263 -2.17 1.15 -19.65
CA TRP A 263 -3.57 1.50 -19.96
C TRP A 263 -4.01 0.87 -21.28
N CYS A 264 -5.32 0.77 -21.48
CA CYS A 264 -5.90 0.41 -22.76
C CYS A 264 -6.23 1.68 -23.57
N PRO A 265 -5.59 1.92 -24.74
CA PRO A 265 -5.85 3.14 -25.52
C PRO A 265 -7.28 3.27 -26.03
N THR A 266 -7.98 2.15 -26.20
CA THR A 266 -9.38 2.14 -26.67
C THR A 266 -10.38 2.33 -25.54
N CYS A 267 -10.28 1.52 -24.47
CA CYS A 267 -11.23 1.63 -23.33
C CYS A 267 -11.04 2.94 -22.54
N GLN A 268 -9.81 3.44 -22.49
CA GLN A 268 -9.44 4.65 -21.76
C GLN A 268 -9.07 5.80 -22.73
N SER A 269 -9.78 5.90 -23.86
CA SER A 269 -9.58 7.00 -24.78
C SER A 269 -9.86 8.35 -24.11
N ALA A 270 -9.05 9.36 -24.41
CA ALA A 270 -9.38 10.73 -24.02
C ALA A 270 -10.69 11.12 -24.74
N ALA A 271 -11.66 11.63 -23.96
CA ALA A 271 -12.89 12.18 -24.51
C ALA A 271 -12.59 13.47 -25.29
#